data_b09ddbf972db20e65acefd107b109958
#
_entry.id   b09ddbf972db20e65acefd107b109958
#
_cell.length_a   1.000
_cell.length_b   1.000
_cell.length_c   1.000
_cell.angle_alpha   90.00
_cell.angle_beta   90.00
_cell.angle_gamma   90.00
#
_symmetry.space_group_name_H-M   'P 1'
#
loop_
_entity.id
_entity.type
_entity.pdbx_description
1 polymer ?
#
loop_
_entity_poly.entity_id
_entity_poly.type
_entity_poly.pdbx_seq_one_letter_code
_entity_poly.pdbx_strand_id
1 'polypeptide(L)'
;AGSKRTRETLNVDLSFDLSTTEVEDYIRTHGAELVRHVNATTRDGIRSIVEEGIQNKETYRQIAKRIRETFEGFGGRSPLRHIRDRAELVTVNEIGNAYSDAQLRTGDRIEARGIMLEKEWIDVGDERVSEHCKENSAAGWIDHKATFPSGHLAPCAHPGCRCAMGMRRKPTPRP
;
A
#
# COMPACT_ATOMS: atom_id res chain seq x y z
N ALA A 1 -4.88 5.67 7.76
CA ALA A 1 -3.94 6.80 8.00
C ALA A 1 -3.86 7.71 6.77
N GLY A 2 -3.55 7.19 5.59
CA GLY A 2 -3.41 7.99 4.36
C GLY A 2 -4.69 8.73 3.95
N SER A 3 -5.86 8.10 4.08
CA SER A 3 -7.15 8.73 3.77
C SER A 3 -7.42 9.97 4.63
N LYS A 4 -7.22 9.86 5.94
CA LYS A 4 -7.42 10.98 6.86
C LYS A 4 -6.47 12.14 6.55
N ARG A 5 -5.19 11.82 6.30
CA ARG A 5 -4.18 12.84 6.03
C ARG A 5 -4.38 13.52 4.67
N THR A 6 -4.79 12.77 3.64
CA THR A 6 -5.15 13.34 2.35
C THR A 6 -6.32 14.31 2.48
N ARG A 7 -7.33 13.95 3.28
CA ARG A 7 -8.49 14.80 3.54
C ARG A 7 -8.12 16.10 4.24
N GLU A 8 -7.28 16.02 5.28
CA GLU A 8 -6.83 17.18 6.03
C GLU A 8 -5.98 18.16 5.19
N THR A 9 -5.12 17.63 4.33
CA THR A 9 -4.21 18.46 3.52
C THR A 9 -4.87 19.09 2.31
N LEU A 10 -5.84 18.40 1.70
CA LEU A 10 -6.54 18.92 0.51
C LEU A 10 -7.76 19.77 0.85
N ASN A 11 -8.22 19.76 2.10
CA ASN A 11 -9.49 20.38 2.52
C ASN A 11 -10.66 19.99 1.59
N VAL A 12 -10.67 18.74 1.15
CA VAL A 12 -11.67 18.15 0.27
C VAL A 12 -12.20 16.89 0.94
N ASP A 13 -13.49 16.66 0.91
CA ASP A 13 -14.07 15.41 1.41
C ASP A 13 -13.79 14.27 0.42
N LEU A 14 -12.60 13.68 0.53
CA LEU A 14 -12.20 12.48 -0.17
C LEU A 14 -12.37 11.31 0.80
N SER A 15 -13.42 10.52 0.63
CA SER A 15 -13.48 9.24 1.30
C SER A 15 -12.54 8.27 0.55
N PHE A 16 -11.47 7.88 1.22
CA PHE A 16 -10.58 6.85 0.73
C PHE A 16 -10.77 5.62 1.63
N ASP A 17 -11.47 4.65 1.11
CA ASP A 17 -11.73 3.38 1.78
C ASP A 17 -10.95 2.27 1.05
N LEU A 18 -10.51 1.25 1.77
CA LEU A 18 -9.90 0.05 1.19
C LEU A 18 -10.89 -0.75 0.31
N SER A 19 -12.18 -0.50 0.43
CA SER A 19 -13.22 -1.07 -0.42
C SER A 19 -13.52 -0.25 -1.67
N THR A 20 -12.60 0.62 -2.11
CA THR A 20 -12.77 1.35 -3.38
C THR A 20 -12.56 0.43 -4.57
N THR A 21 -13.25 0.74 -5.67
CA THR A 21 -13.13 0.02 -6.95
C THR A 21 -11.66 -0.10 -7.42
N GLU A 22 -10.83 0.92 -7.14
CA GLU A 22 -9.42 0.93 -7.52
C GLU A 22 -8.60 -0.09 -6.75
N VAL A 23 -8.86 -0.27 -5.46
CA VAL A 23 -8.19 -1.30 -4.64
C VAL A 23 -8.61 -2.68 -5.10
N GLU A 24 -9.89 -2.90 -5.34
CA GLU A 24 -10.42 -4.16 -5.86
C GLU A 24 -9.83 -4.50 -7.23
N ASP A 25 -9.77 -3.52 -8.15
CA ASP A 25 -9.17 -3.67 -9.47
C ASP A 25 -7.68 -4.02 -9.40
N TYR A 26 -6.93 -3.36 -8.50
CA TYR A 26 -5.52 -3.69 -8.29
C TYR A 26 -5.35 -5.13 -7.81
N ILE A 27 -6.08 -5.54 -6.77
CA ILE A 27 -5.98 -6.91 -6.24
C ILE A 27 -6.36 -7.94 -7.31
N ARG A 28 -7.42 -7.69 -8.08
CA ARG A 28 -7.87 -8.59 -9.14
C ARG A 28 -6.83 -8.76 -10.25
N THR A 29 -6.11 -7.70 -10.62
CA THR A 29 -5.15 -7.72 -11.72
C THR A 29 -3.74 -8.07 -11.30
N HIS A 30 -3.28 -7.65 -10.12
CA HIS A 30 -1.89 -7.75 -9.66
C HIS A 30 -1.73 -8.51 -8.34
N GLY A 31 -2.82 -8.80 -7.64
CA GLY A 31 -2.76 -9.46 -6.34
C GLY A 31 -1.98 -10.77 -6.38
N ALA A 32 -1.20 -11.00 -5.36
CA ALA A 32 -0.30 -12.15 -5.19
C ALA A 32 0.86 -12.26 -6.21
N GLU A 33 1.17 -11.22 -7.00
CA GLU A 33 2.33 -11.24 -7.91
C GLU A 33 3.66 -11.45 -7.18
N LEU A 34 3.77 -10.95 -5.96
CA LEU A 34 4.95 -11.12 -5.11
C LEU A 34 5.05 -12.52 -4.47
N VAL A 35 4.02 -13.34 -4.61
CA VAL A 35 4.03 -14.71 -4.11
C VAL A 35 4.84 -15.58 -5.08
N ARG A 36 6.12 -15.73 -4.81
CA ARG A 36 7.03 -16.56 -5.61
C ARG A 36 6.94 -18.02 -5.18
N HIS A 37 7.26 -18.92 -6.11
CA HIS A 37 7.31 -20.38 -5.90
C HIS A 37 5.97 -21.05 -5.55
N VAL A 38 4.87 -20.47 -6.02
CA VAL A 38 3.54 -21.10 -5.96
C VAL A 38 2.95 -21.24 -7.37
N ASN A 39 2.09 -22.24 -7.55
CA ASN A 39 1.38 -22.42 -8.82
C ASN A 39 0.29 -21.36 -9.02
N ALA A 40 -0.23 -21.26 -10.25
CA ALA A 40 -1.26 -20.27 -10.61
C ALA A 40 -2.51 -20.41 -9.75
N THR A 41 -2.98 -21.62 -9.50
CA THR A 41 -4.19 -21.88 -8.68
C THR A 41 -4.05 -21.35 -7.27
N THR A 42 -2.88 -21.56 -6.63
CA THR A 42 -2.62 -21.00 -5.29
C THR A 42 -2.58 -19.47 -5.30
N ARG A 43 -1.99 -18.88 -6.34
CA ARG A 43 -1.93 -17.43 -6.51
C ARG A 43 -3.32 -16.82 -6.65
N ASP A 44 -4.14 -17.41 -7.51
CA ASP A 44 -5.52 -16.96 -7.74
C ASP A 44 -6.38 -17.13 -6.49
N GLY A 45 -6.20 -18.22 -5.74
CA GLY A 45 -6.88 -18.41 -4.46
C GLY A 45 -6.47 -17.40 -3.38
N ILE A 46 -5.18 -17.04 -3.30
CA ILE A 46 -4.72 -15.98 -2.39
C ILE A 46 -5.35 -14.63 -2.77
N ARG A 47 -5.37 -14.31 -4.07
CA ARG A 47 -6.00 -13.09 -4.59
C ARG A 47 -7.48 -13.02 -4.17
N SER A 48 -8.24 -14.10 -4.38
CA SER A 48 -9.65 -14.18 -4.00
C SER A 48 -9.86 -13.96 -2.50
N ILE A 49 -9.04 -14.59 -1.65
CA ILE A 49 -9.14 -14.42 -0.19
C ILE A 49 -8.85 -12.95 0.21
N VAL A 50 -7.87 -12.30 -0.40
CA VAL A 50 -7.54 -10.90 -0.08
C VAL A 50 -8.66 -9.97 -0.56
N GLU A 51 -9.17 -10.17 -1.78
CA GLU A 51 -10.29 -9.38 -2.33
C GLU A 51 -11.54 -9.48 -1.45
N GLU A 52 -11.98 -10.71 -1.14
CA GLU A 52 -13.12 -10.94 -0.25
C GLU A 52 -12.92 -10.32 1.15
N GLY A 53 -11.71 -10.48 1.69
CA GLY A 53 -11.39 -9.92 3.01
C GLY A 53 -11.47 -8.39 3.03
N ILE A 54 -11.05 -7.72 1.97
CA ILE A 54 -11.19 -6.26 1.83
C ILE A 54 -12.66 -5.87 1.74
N GLN A 55 -13.45 -6.53 0.89
CA GLN A 55 -14.88 -6.30 0.74
C GLN A 55 -15.64 -6.48 2.06
N ASN A 56 -15.28 -7.50 2.82
CA ASN A 56 -15.86 -7.81 4.14
C ASN A 56 -15.27 -6.99 5.29
N LYS A 57 -14.35 -6.05 5.01
CA LYS A 57 -13.66 -5.23 6.03
C LYS A 57 -12.94 -6.06 7.09
N GLU A 58 -12.40 -7.20 6.69
CA GLU A 58 -11.60 -8.07 7.55
C GLU A 58 -10.26 -7.40 7.92
N THR A 59 -9.77 -7.69 9.11
CA THR A 59 -8.43 -7.27 9.52
C THR A 59 -7.35 -8.08 8.81
N TYR A 60 -6.14 -7.55 8.69
CA TYR A 60 -4.97 -8.29 8.16
C TYR A 60 -4.80 -9.67 8.79
N ARG A 61 -5.05 -9.78 10.10
CA ARG A 61 -4.93 -11.05 10.83
C ARG A 61 -5.98 -12.08 10.41
N GLN A 62 -7.19 -11.64 10.12
CA GLN A 62 -8.27 -12.51 9.64
C GLN A 62 -7.97 -13.02 8.24
N ILE A 63 -7.57 -12.14 7.32
CA ILE A 63 -7.17 -12.50 5.96
C ILE A 63 -5.95 -13.45 5.99
N ALA A 64 -4.91 -13.13 6.75
CA ALA A 64 -3.73 -13.99 6.91
C ALA A 64 -4.07 -15.35 7.52
N LYS A 65 -5.04 -15.41 8.44
CA LYS A 65 -5.53 -16.68 9.01
C LYS A 65 -6.18 -17.54 7.92
N ARG A 66 -7.04 -16.95 7.08
CA ARG A 66 -7.68 -17.65 5.96
C ARG A 66 -6.66 -18.21 4.98
N ILE A 67 -5.66 -17.42 4.58
CA ILE A 67 -4.58 -17.88 3.68
C ILE A 67 -3.83 -19.05 4.30
N ARG A 68 -3.49 -18.98 5.58
CA ARG A 68 -2.76 -20.03 6.30
C ARG A 68 -3.55 -21.34 6.42
N GLU A 69 -4.86 -21.24 6.63
CA GLU A 69 -5.74 -22.39 6.76
C GLU A 69 -6.08 -23.03 5.40
N THR A 70 -6.05 -22.26 4.33
CA THR A 70 -6.39 -22.71 2.99
C THR A 70 -5.18 -23.33 2.25
N PHE A 71 -3.98 -22.77 2.46
CA PHE A 71 -2.80 -23.16 1.69
C PHE A 71 -1.67 -23.71 2.57
N GLU A 72 -1.25 -24.93 2.30
CA GLU A 72 -0.10 -25.55 2.95
C GLU A 72 1.19 -24.73 2.67
N GLY A 73 2.05 -24.63 3.69
CA GLY A 73 3.32 -23.91 3.61
C GLY A 73 3.24 -22.39 3.91
N PHE A 74 2.06 -21.80 4.04
CA PHE A 74 1.93 -20.40 4.40
C PHE A 74 1.96 -20.14 5.92
N GLY A 75 1.86 -21.17 6.74
CA GLY A 75 2.09 -21.09 8.19
C GLY A 75 3.56 -21.05 8.60
N GLY A 76 4.49 -21.19 7.65
CA GLY A 76 5.94 -21.13 7.90
C GLY A 76 6.36 -19.75 8.43
N ARG A 77 7.36 -19.76 9.34
CA ARG A 77 7.87 -18.52 9.95
C ARG A 77 8.37 -17.53 8.91
N SER A 78 7.95 -16.27 9.04
CA SER A 78 8.46 -15.18 8.22
C SER A 78 9.94 -14.92 8.52
N PRO A 79 10.77 -14.57 7.52
CA PRO A 79 12.12 -14.10 7.74
C PRO A 79 12.18 -12.74 8.47
N LEU A 80 11.09 -12.02 8.50
CA LEU A 80 11.01 -10.70 9.14
C LEU A 80 10.55 -10.83 10.60
N ARG A 81 11.35 -10.34 11.54
CA ARG A 81 11.09 -10.47 12.99
C ARG A 81 9.75 -9.89 13.45
N HIS A 82 9.21 -8.89 12.74
CA HIS A 82 7.97 -8.19 13.11
C HIS A 82 6.74 -8.76 12.42
N ILE A 83 6.90 -9.74 11.55
CA ILE A 83 5.82 -10.43 10.84
C ILE A 83 5.85 -11.89 11.24
N ARG A 84 4.72 -12.39 11.70
CA ARG A 84 4.61 -13.71 12.32
C ARG A 84 4.93 -14.85 11.36
N ASP A 85 4.29 -14.84 10.20
CA ASP A 85 4.37 -15.93 9.23
C ASP A 85 4.25 -15.41 7.78
N ARG A 86 4.40 -16.31 6.83
CA ARG A 86 4.36 -15.99 5.41
C ARG A 86 3.00 -15.47 4.94
N ALA A 87 1.90 -15.97 5.52
CA ALA A 87 0.56 -15.50 5.18
C ALA A 87 0.35 -14.04 5.59
N GLU A 88 0.82 -13.67 6.79
CA GLU A 88 0.78 -12.27 7.25
C GLU A 88 1.63 -11.36 6.37
N LEU A 89 2.85 -11.81 5.98
CA LEU A 89 3.73 -11.07 5.08
C LEU A 89 3.05 -10.77 3.73
N VAL A 90 2.47 -11.78 3.11
CA VAL A 90 1.76 -11.63 1.84
C VAL A 90 0.58 -10.69 1.99
N THR A 91 -0.25 -10.87 3.02
CA THR A 91 -1.42 -10.02 3.26
C THR A 91 -1.05 -8.55 3.42
N VAL A 92 -0.03 -8.25 4.23
CA VAL A 92 0.45 -6.87 4.45
C VAL A 92 0.96 -6.25 3.15
N ASN A 93 1.71 -7.00 2.34
CA ASN A 93 2.24 -6.50 1.09
C ASN A 93 1.13 -6.23 0.06
N GLU A 94 0.23 -7.17 -0.15
CA GLU A 94 -0.83 -7.04 -1.16
C GLU A 94 -1.76 -5.86 -0.84
N ILE A 95 -2.19 -5.75 0.41
CA ILE A 95 -3.04 -4.63 0.83
C ILE A 95 -2.27 -3.30 0.78
N GLY A 96 -1.01 -3.28 1.21
CA GLY A 96 -0.17 -2.08 1.16
C GLY A 96 0.04 -1.57 -0.26
N ASN A 97 0.32 -2.46 -1.21
CA ASN A 97 0.48 -2.11 -2.62
C ASN A 97 -0.84 -1.61 -3.23
N ALA A 98 -1.95 -2.31 -2.98
CA ALA A 98 -3.26 -1.90 -3.46
C ALA A 98 -3.66 -0.51 -2.94
N TYR A 99 -3.39 -0.24 -1.66
CA TYR A 99 -3.65 1.06 -1.06
C TYR A 99 -2.82 2.18 -1.70
N SER A 100 -1.53 1.93 -1.94
CA SER A 100 -0.63 2.90 -2.56
C SER A 100 -1.00 3.19 -4.02
N ASP A 101 -1.33 2.15 -4.79
CA ASP A 101 -1.78 2.29 -6.19
C ASP A 101 -3.09 3.10 -6.27
N ALA A 102 -4.07 2.78 -5.44
CA ALA A 102 -5.33 3.51 -5.42
C ALA A 102 -5.15 4.99 -5.02
N GLN A 103 -4.22 5.30 -4.10
CA GLN A 103 -3.87 6.68 -3.79
C GLN A 103 -3.22 7.40 -4.98
N LEU A 104 -2.29 6.75 -5.72
CA LEU A 104 -1.67 7.33 -6.90
C LEU A 104 -2.73 7.65 -7.97
N ARG A 105 -3.61 6.69 -8.29
CA ARG A 105 -4.70 6.90 -9.27
C ARG A 105 -5.67 8.01 -8.84
N THR A 106 -5.94 8.13 -7.54
CA THR A 106 -6.76 9.23 -7.01
C THR A 106 -6.06 10.57 -7.23
N GLY A 107 -4.75 10.64 -6.96
CA GLY A 107 -3.93 11.82 -7.25
C GLY A 107 -3.94 12.20 -8.72
N ASP A 108 -3.79 11.22 -9.62
CA ASP A 108 -3.86 11.43 -11.07
C ASP A 108 -5.18 12.06 -11.51
N ARG A 109 -6.30 11.58 -10.95
CA ARG A 109 -7.63 12.15 -11.25
C ARG A 109 -7.80 13.58 -10.72
N ILE A 110 -7.19 13.89 -9.59
CA ILE A 110 -7.21 15.25 -9.03
C ILE A 110 -6.36 16.19 -9.90
N GLU A 111 -5.17 15.76 -10.32
CA GLU A 111 -4.30 16.54 -11.20
C GLU A 111 -4.92 16.77 -12.58
N ALA A 112 -5.64 15.78 -13.12
CA ALA A 112 -6.40 15.93 -14.37
C ALA A 112 -7.48 17.02 -14.30
N ARG A 113 -7.88 17.44 -13.08
CA ARG A 113 -8.79 18.58 -12.85
C ARG A 113 -8.05 19.91 -12.60
N GLY A 114 -6.72 19.95 -12.84
CA GLY A 114 -5.92 21.16 -12.72
C GLY A 114 -5.40 21.44 -11.31
N ILE A 115 -5.52 20.52 -10.36
CA ILE A 115 -5.03 20.67 -9.00
C ILE A 115 -3.69 19.95 -8.88
N MET A 116 -2.58 20.69 -8.90
CA MET A 116 -1.24 20.14 -8.74
C MET A 116 -1.02 19.58 -7.34
N LEU A 117 -0.44 18.38 -7.25
CA LEU A 117 -0.23 17.66 -6.00
C LEU A 117 1.24 17.43 -5.71
N GLU A 118 1.54 17.30 -4.44
CA GLU A 118 2.77 16.76 -3.89
C GLU A 118 2.46 15.54 -3.05
N LYS A 119 3.42 14.63 -2.94
CA LYS A 119 3.36 13.45 -2.10
C LYS A 119 4.57 13.34 -1.19
N GLU A 120 4.41 12.70 -0.04
CA GLU A 120 5.50 12.38 0.87
C GLU A 120 5.47 10.91 1.27
N TRP A 121 6.64 10.38 1.57
CA TRP A 121 6.79 9.04 2.14
C TRP A 121 6.75 9.14 3.66
N ILE A 122 5.85 8.42 4.29
CA ILE A 122 5.68 8.43 5.74
C ILE A 122 6.13 7.09 6.26
N ASP A 123 7.28 7.05 6.92
CA ASP A 123 7.73 5.86 7.63
C ASP A 123 7.12 5.80 9.04
N VAL A 124 7.30 4.65 9.70
CA VAL A 124 6.76 4.44 11.06
C VAL A 124 7.68 4.94 12.18
N GLY A 125 8.87 5.46 11.85
CA GLY A 125 9.80 6.09 12.77
C GLY A 125 10.47 5.14 13.76
N ASP A 126 10.44 3.83 13.54
CA ASP A 126 11.10 2.86 14.41
C ASP A 126 12.40 2.30 13.81
N GLU A 127 13.18 1.57 14.62
CA GLU A 127 14.45 0.97 14.23
C GLU A 127 14.36 -0.10 13.13
N ARG A 128 13.15 -0.56 12.80
CA ARG A 128 12.88 -1.58 11.78
C ARG A 128 12.60 -0.98 10.41
N VAL A 129 12.62 0.34 10.29
CA VAL A 129 12.51 1.03 9.01
C VAL A 129 13.79 0.79 8.22
N SER A 130 13.66 0.30 6.98
CA SER A 130 14.81 0.09 6.09
C SER A 130 15.45 1.43 5.69
N GLU A 131 16.75 1.41 5.35
CA GLU A 131 17.45 2.62 4.90
C GLU A 131 16.75 3.26 3.69
N HIS A 132 16.33 2.47 2.69
CA HIS A 132 15.57 3.00 1.56
C HIS A 132 14.29 3.73 1.96
N CYS A 133 13.57 3.22 2.97
CA CYS A 133 12.38 3.89 3.46
C CYS A 133 12.71 5.19 4.22
N LYS A 134 13.84 5.23 4.96
CA LYS A 134 14.33 6.43 5.61
C LYS A 134 14.76 7.49 4.60
N GLU A 135 15.49 7.10 3.55
CA GLU A 135 15.89 7.98 2.46
C GLU A 135 14.67 8.58 1.75
N ASN A 136 13.66 7.76 1.46
CA ASN A 136 12.42 8.21 0.86
C ASN A 136 11.66 9.18 1.77
N SER A 137 11.60 8.90 3.06
CA SER A 137 10.96 9.77 4.06
C SER A 137 11.70 11.11 4.22
N ALA A 138 13.04 11.06 4.18
CA ALA A 138 13.89 12.24 4.27
C ALA A 138 13.76 13.19 3.05
N ALA A 139 13.30 12.70 1.90
CA ALA A 139 13.05 13.53 0.72
C ALA A 139 11.90 14.53 0.93
N GLY A 140 11.05 14.32 1.94
CA GLY A 140 9.91 15.18 2.23
C GLY A 140 8.88 15.21 1.10
N TRP A 141 8.28 16.35 0.87
CA TRP A 141 7.27 16.56 -0.18
C TRP A 141 7.91 16.65 -1.56
N ILE A 142 7.55 15.76 -2.46
CA ILE A 142 7.97 15.73 -3.85
C ILE A 142 6.75 15.84 -4.77
N ASP A 143 6.98 16.18 -6.04
CA ASP A 143 5.91 16.22 -7.05
C ASP A 143 5.18 14.87 -7.14
N HIS A 144 3.87 14.88 -7.35
CA HIS A 144 3.05 13.67 -7.41
C HIS A 144 3.57 12.65 -8.45
N LYS A 145 4.09 13.11 -9.58
CA LYS A 145 4.62 12.26 -10.64
C LYS A 145 6.08 11.83 -10.44
N ALA A 146 6.80 12.45 -9.51
CA ALA A 146 8.21 12.13 -9.28
C ALA A 146 8.37 10.79 -8.56
N THR A 147 9.49 10.12 -8.76
CA THR A 147 9.92 8.97 -7.97
C THR A 147 10.64 9.42 -6.71
N PHE A 148 10.50 8.65 -5.64
CA PHE A 148 11.31 8.80 -4.45
C PHE A 148 12.77 8.34 -4.72
N PRO A 149 13.74 8.67 -3.85
CA PRO A 149 15.16 8.30 -4.04
C PRO A 149 15.40 6.81 -4.34
N SER A 150 14.60 5.92 -3.80
CA SER A 150 14.66 4.49 -4.08
C SER A 150 14.16 4.08 -5.48
N GLY A 151 13.69 5.03 -6.29
CA GLY A 151 13.09 4.77 -7.61
C GLY A 151 11.62 4.37 -7.59
N HIS A 152 11.00 4.26 -6.43
CA HIS A 152 9.59 3.89 -6.30
C HIS A 152 8.68 5.13 -6.35
N LEU A 153 7.49 4.95 -6.94
CA LEU A 153 6.45 6.00 -6.96
C LEU A 153 5.72 6.12 -5.62
N ALA A 154 5.64 5.05 -4.86
CA ALA A 154 4.91 4.99 -3.58
C ALA A 154 5.42 3.84 -2.69
N PRO A 155 5.06 3.77 -1.40
CA PRO A 155 5.18 2.54 -0.62
C PRO A 155 4.35 1.41 -1.27
N CYS A 156 4.71 0.15 -1.22
CA CYS A 156 5.71 -0.58 -0.46
C CYS A 156 6.96 -0.88 -1.31
N ALA A 157 8.12 -0.38 -0.93
CA ALA A 157 9.35 -0.61 -1.69
C ALA A 157 9.97 -2.00 -1.47
N HIS A 158 9.56 -2.74 -0.45
CA HIS A 158 10.10 -4.06 -0.12
C HIS A 158 9.09 -4.89 0.69
N PRO A 159 9.26 -6.22 0.74
CA PRO A 159 8.41 -7.08 1.56
C PRO A 159 8.37 -6.62 3.03
N GLY A 160 7.17 -6.55 3.61
CA GLY A 160 6.96 -6.12 4.99
C GLY A 160 7.13 -4.62 5.23
N CYS A 161 7.13 -3.81 4.19
CA CYS A 161 7.10 -2.36 4.31
C CYS A 161 5.83 -1.91 5.06
N ARG A 162 6.01 -1.01 6.04
CA ARG A 162 4.92 -0.48 6.88
C ARG A 162 4.70 1.02 6.66
N CYS A 163 5.31 1.56 5.61
CA CYS A 163 5.22 2.97 5.26
C CYS A 163 3.88 3.30 4.62
N ALA A 164 3.51 4.57 4.68
CA ALA A 164 2.33 5.11 4.04
C ALA A 164 2.70 6.29 3.13
N MET A 165 1.80 6.70 2.27
CA MET A 165 1.96 7.89 1.43
C MET A 165 1.02 8.99 1.93
N GLY A 166 1.55 10.21 2.08
CA GLY A 166 0.78 11.43 2.23
C GLY A 166 0.62 12.13 0.90
N MET A 167 -0.49 12.83 0.70
CA MET A 167 -0.69 13.74 -0.45
C MET A 167 -1.21 15.08 0.02
N ARG A 168 -0.80 16.15 -0.66
CA ARG A 168 -1.34 17.49 -0.46
C ARG A 168 -1.38 18.26 -1.77
N ARG A 169 -2.17 19.34 -1.80
CA ARG A 169 -2.08 20.32 -2.87
C ARG A 169 -0.70 21.00 -2.83
N LYS A 170 -0.07 21.15 -3.99
CA LYS A 170 1.17 21.88 -4.12
C LYS A 170 0.96 23.33 -3.69
N PRO A 171 1.78 23.85 -2.76
CA PRO A 171 1.66 25.24 -2.35
C PRO A 171 1.85 26.19 -3.55
N THR A 172 0.94 27.14 -3.72
CA THR A 172 1.14 28.21 -4.70
C THR A 172 2.19 29.18 -4.15
N PRO A 173 3.23 29.53 -4.91
CA PRO A 173 4.16 30.57 -4.47
C PRO A 173 3.37 31.82 -4.09
N ARG A 174 3.60 32.34 -2.90
CA ARG A 174 3.05 33.69 -2.58
C ARG A 174 3.77 34.70 -3.45
N PRO A 175 3.03 35.64 -4.06
CA PRO A 175 3.62 36.73 -4.83
C PRO A 175 4.54 37.60 -3.99
#